data_12b907b51102806aa14f947f3537b498
#
_entry.id   12b907b51102806aa14f947f3537b498
#
_cell.length_a   1.000
_cell.length_b   1.000
_cell.length_c   1.000
_cell.angle_alpha   90.00
_cell.angle_beta   90.00
_cell.angle_gamma   90.00
#
_symmetry.space_group_name_H-M   'P 1'
#
loop_
_entity.id
_entity.type
_entity.pdbx_description
1 polymer ?
#
loop_
_entity_poly.entity_id
_entity_poly.type
_entity_poly.pdbx_seq_one_letter_code
_entity_poly.pdbx_strand_id
1 'polypeptide(L)'
;PSNNSKEEFWALKDISFEIKKGERLGIIGRNGAGKSTLLKVLSRITEPTSGRISIKGRIASLLEVGTGFHPELTGRENIYLNGAILGMRKAEIKSKFDEIVAFAEVEKFLDTPVKFYSSGMYVRLAFAVASHLEPEILVVDSVAVPATLIPAFKDTSVATRRPPLRLASL
;
A
#
# COMPACT_ATOMS: atom_id res chain seq x y z
N PRO A 1 -33.05 0.56 34.91
CA PRO A 1 -31.65 0.43 34.59
C PRO A 1 -31.52 -0.30 33.27
N SER A 2 -31.26 0.48 32.22
CA SER A 2 -30.99 -0.06 30.88
C SER A 2 -29.62 -0.70 30.88
N ASN A 3 -29.63 -2.02 30.81
CA ASN A 3 -28.43 -2.82 30.64
C ASN A 3 -27.91 -2.58 29.19
N ASN A 4 -27.09 -1.57 29.02
CA ASN A 4 -26.47 -1.25 27.74
C ASN A 4 -25.25 -2.17 27.59
N SER A 5 -25.50 -3.45 27.34
CA SER A 5 -24.46 -4.37 26.93
C SER A 5 -23.96 -3.90 25.56
N LYS A 6 -22.81 -3.24 25.52
CA LYS A 6 -22.11 -2.95 24.24
C LYS A 6 -21.80 -4.30 23.60
N GLU A 7 -22.49 -4.65 22.55
CA GLU A 7 -22.12 -5.79 21.70
C GLU A 7 -20.73 -5.49 21.13
N GLU A 8 -19.75 -6.30 21.50
CA GLU A 8 -18.41 -6.23 20.94
C GLU A 8 -18.43 -6.89 19.55
N PHE A 9 -18.15 -6.12 18.53
CA PHE A 9 -17.98 -6.61 17.17
C PHE A 9 -16.49 -6.85 16.88
N TRP A 10 -16.14 -8.08 16.57
CA TRP A 10 -14.78 -8.47 16.17
C TRP A 10 -14.66 -8.43 14.65
N ALA A 11 -13.92 -7.44 14.16
CA ALA A 11 -13.60 -7.36 12.72
C ALA A 11 -12.64 -8.47 12.28
N LEU A 12 -11.76 -8.92 13.18
CA LEU A 12 -10.80 -10.01 12.99
C LEU A 12 -10.72 -10.80 14.29
N LYS A 13 -10.84 -12.11 14.25
CA LYS A 13 -10.76 -12.98 15.43
C LYS A 13 -9.90 -14.21 15.13
N ASP A 14 -8.97 -14.50 16.03
CA ASP A 14 -8.13 -15.72 16.03
C ASP A 14 -7.41 -15.98 14.68
N ILE A 15 -6.89 -14.91 14.05
CA ILE A 15 -6.16 -15.02 12.80
C ILE A 15 -4.69 -15.27 13.09
N SER A 16 -4.16 -16.37 12.57
CA SER A 16 -2.74 -16.71 12.67
C SER A 16 -2.24 -17.26 11.33
N PHE A 17 -1.19 -16.66 10.80
CA PHE A 17 -0.50 -17.13 9.60
C PHE A 17 0.95 -16.64 9.56
N GLU A 18 1.76 -17.29 8.76
CA GLU A 18 3.13 -16.90 8.46
C GLU A 18 3.30 -16.83 6.94
N ILE A 19 3.99 -15.79 6.47
CA ILE A 19 4.35 -15.60 5.06
C ILE A 19 5.88 -15.60 4.98
N LYS A 20 6.43 -16.51 4.18
CA LYS A 20 7.86 -16.60 3.94
C LYS A 20 8.27 -15.67 2.80
N LYS A 21 9.58 -15.33 2.76
CA LYS A 21 10.14 -14.53 1.67
C LYS A 21 9.83 -15.19 0.31
N GLY A 22 9.29 -14.39 -0.63
CA GLY A 22 8.90 -14.85 -1.97
C GLY A 22 7.49 -15.46 -2.05
N GLU A 23 6.79 -15.63 -0.93
CA GLU A 23 5.40 -16.11 -0.93
C GLU A 23 4.42 -14.95 -1.21
N ARG A 24 3.31 -15.28 -1.84
CA ARG A 24 2.17 -14.39 -2.08
C ARG A 24 0.96 -14.90 -1.32
N LEU A 25 0.32 -14.03 -0.57
CA LEU A 25 -0.93 -14.32 0.14
C LEU A 25 -2.08 -13.58 -0.53
N GLY A 26 -3.07 -14.31 -1.02
CA GLY A 26 -4.35 -13.76 -1.48
C GLY A 26 -5.39 -13.83 -0.37
N ILE A 27 -6.01 -12.69 -0.04
CA ILE A 27 -7.09 -12.60 0.94
C ILE A 27 -8.41 -12.47 0.22
N ILE A 28 -9.25 -13.49 0.30
CA ILE A 28 -10.55 -13.58 -0.38
C ILE A 28 -11.64 -13.67 0.67
N GLY A 29 -12.73 -12.94 0.47
CA GLY A 29 -13.88 -12.96 1.37
C GLY A 29 -14.97 -11.99 0.92
N ARG A 30 -16.16 -12.10 1.51
CA ARG A 30 -17.30 -11.20 1.26
C ARG A 30 -17.00 -9.77 1.69
N ASN A 31 -17.80 -8.81 1.21
CA ASN A 31 -17.72 -7.43 1.71
C ASN A 31 -18.08 -7.43 3.21
N GLY A 32 -17.30 -6.68 3.99
CA GLY A 32 -17.45 -6.67 5.47
C GLY A 32 -16.72 -7.79 6.21
N ALA A 33 -16.07 -8.75 5.53
CA ALA A 33 -15.33 -9.85 6.17
C ALA A 33 -13.98 -9.46 6.82
N GLY A 34 -13.69 -8.18 7.01
CA GLY A 34 -12.47 -7.73 7.67
C GLY A 34 -11.22 -7.66 6.80
N LYS A 35 -11.31 -7.90 5.46
CA LYS A 35 -10.15 -7.87 4.56
C LYS A 35 -9.35 -6.56 4.65
N SER A 36 -10.02 -5.43 4.48
CA SER A 36 -9.37 -4.11 4.56
C SER A 36 -8.84 -3.80 5.96
N THR A 37 -9.50 -4.31 7.01
CA THR A 37 -8.99 -4.20 8.38
C THR A 37 -7.70 -4.98 8.55
N LEU A 38 -7.63 -6.21 8.04
CA LEU A 38 -6.41 -7.01 8.07
C LEU A 38 -5.26 -6.32 7.30
N LEU A 39 -5.54 -5.79 6.10
CA LEU A 39 -4.54 -5.05 5.32
C LEU A 39 -4.04 -3.80 6.06
N LYS A 40 -4.92 -3.04 6.72
CA LYS A 40 -4.53 -1.87 7.54
C LYS A 40 -3.66 -2.28 8.72
N VAL A 41 -3.98 -3.38 9.38
CA VAL A 41 -3.19 -3.91 10.51
C VAL A 41 -1.82 -4.40 10.02
N LEU A 42 -1.74 -5.11 8.89
CA LEU A 42 -0.49 -5.53 8.26
C LEU A 42 0.36 -4.33 7.83
N SER A 43 -0.26 -3.29 7.31
CA SER A 43 0.41 -2.03 6.90
C SER A 43 0.78 -1.12 8.07
N ARG A 44 0.50 -1.53 9.32
CA ARG A 44 0.73 -0.73 10.53
C ARG A 44 -0.04 0.60 10.59
N ILE A 45 -1.11 0.72 9.81
CA ILE A 45 -2.01 1.88 9.86
C ILE A 45 -2.90 1.81 11.12
N THR A 46 -3.24 0.59 11.53
CA THR A 46 -4.07 0.32 12.71
C THR A 46 -3.39 -0.75 13.57
N GLU A 47 -3.33 -0.52 14.87
CA GLU A 47 -2.82 -1.52 15.79
C GLU A 47 -3.87 -2.59 16.09
N PRO A 48 -3.47 -3.86 16.27
CA PRO A 48 -4.40 -4.91 16.69
C PRO A 48 -4.82 -4.69 18.16
N THR A 49 -6.09 -4.95 18.48
CA THR A 49 -6.61 -4.88 19.85
C THR A 49 -5.91 -5.90 20.77
N SER A 50 -5.57 -7.05 20.22
CA SER A 50 -4.82 -8.11 20.92
C SER A 50 -3.98 -8.90 19.89
N GLY A 51 -3.03 -9.68 20.39
CA GLY A 51 -2.12 -10.44 19.54
C GLY A 51 -0.86 -9.66 19.15
N ARG A 52 -0.10 -10.21 18.20
CA ARG A 52 1.18 -9.64 17.78
C ARG A 52 1.42 -9.87 16.30
N ILE A 53 1.93 -8.83 15.63
CA ILE A 53 2.40 -8.92 14.25
C ILE A 53 3.92 -8.70 14.26
N SER A 54 4.64 -9.63 13.65
CA SER A 54 6.08 -9.52 13.43
C SER A 54 6.36 -9.41 11.95
N ILE A 55 6.99 -8.33 11.53
CA ILE A 55 7.29 -8.05 10.13
C ILE A 55 8.76 -7.75 10.01
N LYS A 56 9.43 -8.45 9.09
CA LYS A 56 10.84 -8.25 8.77
C LYS A 56 10.95 -7.64 7.38
N GLY A 57 11.50 -6.42 7.31
CA GLY A 57 11.67 -5.69 6.07
C GLY A 57 10.77 -4.45 5.93
N ARG A 58 10.93 -3.75 4.81
CA ARG A 58 10.15 -2.55 4.47
C ARG A 58 8.82 -2.96 3.86
N ILE A 59 7.74 -2.38 4.38
CA ILE A 59 6.40 -2.57 3.83
C ILE A 59 6.04 -1.37 2.99
N ALA A 60 5.51 -1.61 1.80
CA ALA A 60 4.76 -0.62 1.04
C ALA A 60 3.30 -1.03 0.95
N SER A 61 2.42 -0.07 1.22
CA SER A 61 0.98 -0.26 1.06
C SER A 61 0.48 0.56 -0.12
N LEU A 62 -0.06 -0.09 -1.14
CA LEU A 62 -0.73 0.61 -2.23
C LEU A 62 -2.12 1.14 -1.83
N LEU A 63 -2.59 0.85 -0.62
CA LEU A 63 -3.79 1.47 -0.05
C LEU A 63 -3.64 2.98 0.12
N GLU A 64 -2.39 3.44 0.27
CA GLU A 64 -2.04 4.83 0.59
C GLU A 64 -1.40 5.57 -0.58
N VAL A 65 -1.43 5.00 -1.80
CA VAL A 65 -0.86 5.66 -2.97
C VAL A 65 -1.55 7.02 -3.18
N GLY A 66 -0.76 8.08 -3.06
CA GLY A 66 -1.22 9.46 -3.21
C GLY A 66 -1.84 10.09 -1.98
N THR A 67 -2.10 9.36 -0.89
CA THR A 67 -2.69 9.96 0.34
C THR A 67 -1.74 10.96 1.02
N GLY A 68 -0.44 10.85 0.78
CA GLY A 68 0.58 11.75 1.33
C GLY A 68 0.89 12.98 0.47
N PHE A 69 0.19 13.19 -0.64
CA PHE A 69 0.43 14.36 -1.48
C PHE A 69 -0.21 15.62 -0.90
N HIS A 70 0.56 16.69 -0.83
CA HIS A 70 0.07 17.99 -0.40
C HIS A 70 -0.31 18.83 -1.63
N PRO A 71 -1.55 19.32 -1.73
CA PRO A 71 -2.06 19.98 -2.93
C PRO A 71 -1.32 21.26 -3.32
N GLU A 72 -0.79 22.00 -2.35
CA GLU A 72 -0.06 23.26 -2.57
C GLU A 72 1.41 23.04 -2.97
N LEU A 73 1.95 21.85 -2.75
CA LEU A 73 3.32 21.53 -3.14
C LEU A 73 3.39 21.13 -4.62
N THR A 74 4.51 21.40 -5.24
CA THR A 74 4.84 20.99 -6.61
C THR A 74 4.96 19.48 -6.74
N GLY A 75 4.95 18.96 -7.96
CA GLY A 75 5.24 17.55 -8.22
C GLY A 75 6.59 17.12 -7.64
N ARG A 76 7.61 17.97 -7.82
CA ARG A 76 8.94 17.76 -7.26
C ARG A 76 8.93 17.59 -5.75
N GLU A 77 8.31 18.53 -5.05
CA GLU A 77 8.23 18.50 -3.59
C GLU A 77 7.42 17.31 -3.08
N ASN A 78 6.35 16.95 -3.79
CA ASN A 78 5.53 15.79 -3.45
C ASN A 78 6.27 14.46 -3.67
N ILE A 79 7.17 14.34 -4.65
CA ILE A 79 8.03 13.16 -4.79
C ILE A 79 8.88 12.97 -3.52
N TYR A 80 9.50 14.04 -3.01
CA TYR A 80 10.29 13.96 -1.79
C TYR A 80 9.44 13.70 -0.54
N LEU A 81 8.31 14.38 -0.42
CA LEU A 81 7.38 14.21 0.70
C LEU A 81 6.82 12.78 0.75
N ASN A 82 6.27 12.31 -0.36
CA ASN A 82 5.65 10.99 -0.43
C ASN A 82 6.70 9.87 -0.32
N GLY A 83 7.86 10.02 -0.97
CA GLY A 83 8.97 9.08 -0.81
C GLY A 83 9.40 8.93 0.65
N ALA A 84 9.49 10.04 1.39
CA ALA A 84 9.82 10.02 2.81
C ALA A 84 8.72 9.35 3.66
N ILE A 85 7.45 9.65 3.39
CA ILE A 85 6.30 9.00 4.06
C ILE A 85 6.33 7.48 3.84
N LEU A 86 6.65 7.05 2.62
CA LEU A 86 6.78 5.64 2.27
C LEU A 86 8.08 4.99 2.80
N GLY A 87 8.92 5.75 3.51
CA GLY A 87 10.12 5.23 4.17
C GLY A 87 11.39 5.24 3.32
N MET A 88 11.42 5.96 2.19
CA MET A 88 12.64 6.17 1.41
C MET A 88 13.55 7.19 2.11
N ARG A 89 14.84 6.95 2.06
CA ARG A 89 15.83 7.95 2.51
C ARG A 89 15.98 9.05 1.45
N LYS A 90 16.30 10.27 1.87
CA LYS A 90 16.49 11.40 0.95
C LYS A 90 17.50 11.12 -0.17
N ALA A 91 18.58 10.41 0.13
CA ALA A 91 19.57 10.00 -0.87
C ALA A 91 18.99 9.00 -1.88
N GLU A 92 18.14 8.07 -1.43
CA GLU A 92 17.44 7.10 -2.27
C GLU A 92 16.44 7.81 -3.21
N ILE A 93 15.64 8.74 -2.67
CA ILE A 93 14.72 9.54 -3.49
C ILE A 93 15.51 10.32 -4.56
N LYS A 94 16.63 10.95 -4.16
CA LYS A 94 17.46 11.72 -5.08
C LYS A 94 18.05 10.86 -6.20
N SER A 95 18.51 9.65 -5.90
CA SER A 95 19.08 8.75 -6.92
C SER A 95 18.06 8.21 -7.90
N LYS A 96 16.79 8.08 -7.48
CA LYS A 96 15.68 7.56 -8.31
C LYS A 96 14.81 8.66 -8.90
N PHE A 97 15.13 9.93 -8.63
CA PHE A 97 14.27 11.06 -8.96
C PHE A 97 13.94 11.16 -10.44
N ASP A 98 14.94 11.08 -11.30
CA ASP A 98 14.77 11.21 -12.74
C ASP A 98 13.96 10.03 -13.32
N GLU A 99 14.16 8.82 -12.79
CA GLU A 99 13.40 7.64 -13.18
C GLU A 99 11.93 7.77 -12.77
N ILE A 100 11.66 8.27 -11.55
CA ILE A 100 10.30 8.53 -11.05
C ILE A 100 9.59 9.54 -11.95
N VAL A 101 10.26 10.65 -12.31
CA VAL A 101 9.70 11.71 -13.14
C VAL A 101 9.39 11.20 -14.54
N ALA A 102 10.35 10.49 -15.15
CA ALA A 102 10.18 9.90 -16.48
C ALA A 102 9.04 8.87 -16.51
N PHE A 103 8.95 8.01 -15.47
CA PHE A 103 7.88 7.03 -15.35
C PHE A 103 6.49 7.69 -15.22
N ALA A 104 6.41 8.80 -14.48
CA ALA A 104 5.16 9.54 -14.30
C ALA A 104 4.76 10.38 -15.52
N GLU A 105 5.68 10.64 -16.45
CA GLU A 105 5.47 11.51 -17.62
C GLU A 105 4.97 12.91 -17.23
N VAL A 106 5.57 13.51 -16.19
CA VAL A 106 5.16 14.81 -15.65
C VAL A 106 6.25 15.88 -15.74
N GLU A 107 7.30 15.67 -16.54
CA GLU A 107 8.48 16.54 -16.62
C GLU A 107 8.09 18.01 -16.82
N LYS A 108 7.13 18.29 -17.71
CA LYS A 108 6.68 19.65 -18.05
C LYS A 108 5.92 20.34 -16.90
N PHE A 109 5.40 19.58 -15.98
CA PHE A 109 4.56 20.05 -14.87
C PHE A 109 5.22 19.87 -13.51
N LEU A 110 6.47 19.43 -13.48
CA LEU A 110 7.18 19.03 -12.27
C LEU A 110 7.23 20.14 -11.21
N ASP A 111 7.36 21.39 -11.63
CA ASP A 111 7.43 22.57 -10.78
C ASP A 111 6.05 23.27 -10.64
N THR A 112 4.97 22.63 -11.07
CA THR A 112 3.59 23.08 -10.88
C THR A 112 2.99 22.41 -9.64
N PRO A 113 2.23 23.15 -8.78
CA PRO A 113 1.49 22.55 -7.66
C PRO A 113 0.53 21.46 -8.10
N VAL A 114 0.50 20.34 -7.37
CA VAL A 114 -0.27 19.15 -7.78
C VAL A 114 -1.79 19.37 -7.77
N LYS A 115 -2.29 20.41 -7.11
CA LYS A 115 -3.70 20.82 -7.22
C LYS A 115 -4.14 21.15 -8.65
N PHE A 116 -3.21 21.49 -9.53
CA PHE A 116 -3.46 21.78 -10.94
C PHE A 116 -3.26 20.55 -11.84
N TYR A 117 -2.86 19.41 -11.28
CA TYR A 117 -2.71 18.18 -12.04
C TYR A 117 -4.09 17.60 -12.41
N SER A 118 -4.17 16.99 -13.58
CA SER A 118 -5.30 16.11 -13.86
C SER A 118 -5.29 14.90 -12.92
N SER A 119 -6.45 14.26 -12.74
CA SER A 119 -6.54 13.04 -11.93
C SER A 119 -5.56 11.94 -12.41
N GLY A 120 -5.38 11.82 -13.73
CA GLY A 120 -4.43 10.88 -14.30
C GLY A 120 -2.97 11.21 -13.98
N MET A 121 -2.57 12.48 -14.07
CA MET A 121 -1.21 12.92 -13.69
C MET A 121 -0.95 12.66 -12.20
N TYR A 122 -1.92 12.98 -11.35
CA TYR A 122 -1.83 12.76 -9.91
C TYR A 122 -1.59 11.28 -9.59
N VAL A 123 -2.43 10.40 -10.14
CA VAL A 123 -2.33 8.94 -9.91
C VAL A 123 -1.01 8.39 -10.46
N ARG A 124 -0.59 8.81 -11.65
CA ARG A 124 0.68 8.37 -12.25
C ARG A 124 1.88 8.77 -11.40
N LEU A 125 1.91 10.02 -10.90
CA LEU A 125 3.01 10.47 -10.06
C LEU A 125 3.06 9.70 -8.73
N ALA A 126 1.91 9.53 -8.08
CA ALA A 126 1.80 8.78 -6.84
C ALA A 126 2.26 7.33 -7.00
N PHE A 127 1.84 6.69 -8.11
CA PHE A 127 2.24 5.34 -8.44
C PHE A 127 3.73 5.23 -8.81
N ALA A 128 4.27 6.22 -9.52
CA ALA A 128 5.69 6.27 -9.87
C ALA A 128 6.56 6.25 -8.61
N VAL A 129 6.23 7.05 -7.60
CA VAL A 129 6.95 7.04 -6.32
C VAL A 129 6.85 5.67 -5.65
N ALA A 130 5.64 5.10 -5.57
CA ALA A 130 5.42 3.81 -4.93
C ALA A 130 6.14 2.64 -5.64
N SER A 131 6.20 2.66 -6.98
CA SER A 131 6.86 1.61 -7.77
C SER A 131 8.38 1.59 -7.62
N HIS A 132 8.98 2.75 -7.30
CA HIS A 132 10.43 2.87 -7.09
C HIS A 132 10.86 2.66 -5.63
N LEU A 133 9.93 2.33 -4.74
CA LEU A 133 10.22 2.08 -3.33
C LEU A 133 11.02 0.78 -3.09
N GLU A 134 10.91 -0.20 -3.97
CA GLU A 134 11.52 -1.55 -3.83
C GLU A 134 11.27 -2.17 -2.45
N PRO A 135 10.00 -2.35 -2.06
CA PRO A 135 9.68 -2.91 -0.77
C PRO A 135 9.92 -4.42 -0.75
N GLU A 136 10.34 -4.97 0.39
CA GLU A 136 10.40 -6.42 0.59
C GLU A 136 9.00 -7.03 0.75
N ILE A 137 8.02 -6.21 1.17
CA ILE A 137 6.62 -6.63 1.38
C ILE A 137 5.70 -5.61 0.74
N LEU A 138 4.90 -6.05 -0.22
CA LEU A 138 3.92 -5.23 -0.89
C LEU A 138 2.51 -5.64 -0.46
N VAL A 139 1.76 -4.68 0.08
CA VAL A 139 0.34 -4.84 0.43
C VAL A 139 -0.53 -4.15 -0.63
N VAL A 140 -1.39 -4.93 -1.29
CA VAL A 140 -2.24 -4.44 -2.39
C VAL A 140 -3.70 -4.72 -2.04
N ASP A 141 -4.57 -3.71 -2.12
CA ASP A 141 -6.02 -3.93 -2.12
C ASP A 141 -6.54 -4.08 -3.56
N SER A 142 -7.48 -4.98 -3.77
CA SER A 142 -7.99 -5.38 -5.08
C SER A 142 -8.67 -4.26 -5.88
N VAL A 143 -8.93 -3.11 -5.27
CA VAL A 143 -9.68 -2.00 -5.90
C VAL A 143 -8.79 -1.02 -6.67
N ALA A 144 -7.47 -1.04 -6.50
CA ALA A 144 -6.63 0.09 -6.91
C ALA A 144 -5.57 -0.18 -7.99
N VAL A 145 -5.40 -1.41 -8.48
CA VAL A 145 -4.30 -1.69 -9.43
C VAL A 145 -4.83 -1.90 -10.85
N PRO A 146 -4.63 -0.94 -11.76
CA PRO A 146 -4.84 -1.18 -13.18
C PRO A 146 -3.95 -2.34 -13.65
N ALA A 147 -4.52 -3.28 -14.40
CA ALA A 147 -3.81 -4.46 -14.89
C ALA A 147 -2.53 -4.16 -15.70
N THR A 148 -2.43 -2.94 -16.25
CA THR A 148 -1.26 -2.43 -16.98
C THR A 148 -0.04 -2.15 -16.10
N LEU A 149 -0.20 -2.12 -14.78
CA LEU A 149 0.86 -1.77 -13.83
C LEU A 149 1.51 -3.00 -13.15
N ILE A 150 0.96 -4.18 -13.35
CA ILE A 150 1.50 -5.45 -12.83
C ILE A 150 2.90 -5.80 -13.41
N PRO A 151 3.26 -5.45 -14.66
CA PRO A 151 4.57 -5.73 -15.21
C PRO A 151 5.75 -5.00 -14.55
N ALA A 152 5.51 -3.87 -13.86
CA ALA A 152 6.59 -3.11 -13.21
C ALA A 152 7.22 -3.83 -12.01
N PHE A 153 6.59 -4.89 -11.50
CA PHE A 153 7.07 -5.71 -10.38
C PHE A 153 7.69 -7.04 -10.86
N LYS A 154 8.48 -6.99 -11.92
CA LYS A 154 8.89 -8.16 -12.73
C LYS A 154 9.83 -9.17 -12.07
N ASP A 155 10.35 -8.96 -10.87
CA ASP A 155 11.32 -9.88 -10.26
C ASP A 155 10.89 -10.54 -8.95
N THR A 156 9.61 -10.82 -8.80
CA THR A 156 9.17 -11.71 -7.73
C THR A 156 8.62 -12.99 -8.32
N SER A 157 9.48 -14.01 -8.42
CA SER A 157 9.15 -15.34 -8.91
C SER A 157 7.93 -15.92 -8.19
N VAL A 158 6.94 -16.31 -8.99
CA VAL A 158 5.69 -16.91 -8.54
C VAL A 158 5.85 -18.40 -8.41
N ALA A 159 5.56 -18.95 -7.26
CA ALA A 159 5.18 -20.36 -7.14
C ALA A 159 3.92 -20.46 -6.30
N THR A 160 2.83 -20.69 -6.97
CA THR A 160 1.57 -21.06 -6.35
C THR A 160 1.55 -22.56 -6.10
N ARG A 161 1.36 -22.99 -4.84
CA ARG A 161 0.63 -24.21 -4.48
C ARG A 161 0.52 -24.33 -2.96
N ARG A 162 -0.53 -23.75 -2.39
CA ARG A 162 -1.17 -24.26 -1.18
C ARG A 162 -2.66 -23.92 -1.23
N PRO A 163 -3.54 -24.77 -0.66
CA PRO A 163 -4.97 -24.57 -0.72
C PRO A 163 -5.40 -23.25 -0.06
N PRO A 164 -6.51 -22.64 -0.51
CA PRO A 164 -6.98 -21.38 0.02
C PRO A 164 -7.29 -21.51 1.51
N LEU A 165 -6.72 -20.62 2.32
CA LEU A 165 -7.13 -20.42 3.71
C LEU A 165 -8.61 -20.02 3.70
N ARG A 166 -9.47 -20.90 4.18
CA ARG A 166 -10.88 -20.58 4.44
C ARG A 166 -10.91 -19.67 5.65
N LEU A 167 -11.16 -18.38 5.43
CA LEU A 167 -11.63 -17.50 6.48
C LEU A 167 -13.01 -18.01 6.89
N ALA A 168 -13.14 -18.47 8.12
CA ALA A 168 -14.43 -18.86 8.66
C ALA A 168 -15.36 -17.63 8.63
N SER A 169 -16.47 -17.77 7.90
CA SER A 169 -17.57 -16.83 7.95
C SER A 169 -18.27 -16.93 9.29
N LEU A 170 -18.39 -15.83 9.98
CA LEU A 170 -19.47 -15.59 10.93
C LEU A 170 -20.68 -15.04 10.19
#